data_1f21c3b1641ed33b0e8559184b2114be
#
_entry.id   1f21c3b1641ed33b0e8559184b2114be
#
_cell.length_a   1.000
_cell.length_b   1.000
_cell.length_c   1.000
_cell.angle_alpha   90.00
_cell.angle_beta   90.00
_cell.angle_gamma   90.00
#
_symmetry.space_group_name_H-M   'P 1'
#
loop_
_entity.id
_entity.type
_entity.pdbx_description
1 polymer ?
#
loop_
_entity_poly.entity_id
_entity_poly.type
_entity_poly.pdbx_seq_one_letter_code
_entity_poly.pdbx_strand_id
1 'polypeptide(L)'
;MRQAWDVDFFWMLLAIGVCAGLIYFGYRIEPHHVSRDGRRFLCTGQWISPDGDTDGRKREVWVSVLPSGQLEVDVKRRLHHDVSTWSIEGKATSPPPKRAVYVLRTVNALGTTDRMTVKIPAKSRAVAVLDSMLPSPKFSE
;
A
#
# COMPACT_ATOMS: atom_id res chain seq x y z
N MET A 1 -23.04 -32.79 37.37
CA MET A 1 -23.53 -32.43 36.02
C MET A 1 -23.43 -30.96 35.69
N ARG A 2 -23.62 -30.03 36.59
CA ARG A 2 -23.47 -28.57 36.26
C ARG A 2 -22.06 -28.12 36.00
N GLN A 3 -21.05 -28.70 36.64
CA GLN A 3 -19.61 -28.33 36.45
C GLN A 3 -19.04 -28.64 35.07
N ALA A 4 -19.46 -29.72 34.42
CA ALA A 4 -18.98 -30.08 33.09
C ALA A 4 -19.45 -29.10 32.01
N TRP A 5 -20.66 -28.58 32.10
CA TRP A 5 -21.22 -27.60 31.17
C TRP A 5 -20.55 -26.24 31.27
N ASP A 6 -20.13 -25.85 32.46
CA ASP A 6 -19.44 -24.57 32.68
C ASP A 6 -18.03 -24.57 32.07
N VAL A 7 -17.34 -25.71 32.14
CA VAL A 7 -16.00 -25.88 31.56
C VAL A 7 -16.05 -25.87 30.03
N ASP A 8 -16.98 -26.61 29.44
CA ASP A 8 -17.14 -26.66 27.98
C ASP A 8 -17.57 -25.29 27.41
N PHE A 9 -18.46 -24.60 28.11
CA PHE A 9 -18.87 -23.25 27.74
C PHE A 9 -17.73 -22.25 27.82
N PHE A 10 -16.90 -22.33 28.85
CA PHE A 10 -15.69 -21.51 29.00
C PHE A 10 -14.71 -21.72 27.85
N TRP A 11 -14.43 -22.97 27.49
CA TRP A 11 -13.53 -23.29 26.39
C TRP A 11 -14.07 -22.83 25.02
N MET A 12 -15.37 -22.90 24.82
CA MET A 12 -16.03 -22.40 23.62
C MET A 12 -15.89 -20.88 23.51
N LEU A 13 -16.12 -20.14 24.59
CA LEU A 13 -15.94 -18.66 24.60
C LEU A 13 -14.48 -18.27 24.37
N LEU A 14 -13.53 -19.01 24.96
CA LEU A 14 -12.11 -18.79 24.77
C LEU A 14 -11.73 -18.99 23.28
N ALA A 15 -12.20 -20.06 22.67
CA ALA A 15 -11.96 -20.33 21.25
C ALA A 15 -12.51 -19.25 20.34
N ILE A 16 -13.74 -18.78 20.59
CA ILE A 16 -14.37 -17.69 19.86
C ILE A 16 -13.56 -16.38 20.04
N GLY A 17 -13.13 -16.08 21.24
CA GLY A 17 -12.33 -14.90 21.55
C GLY A 17 -10.97 -14.91 20.85
N VAL A 18 -10.29 -16.04 20.81
CA VAL A 18 -9.02 -16.22 20.09
C VAL A 18 -9.22 -16.07 18.60
N CYS A 19 -10.24 -16.71 18.01
CA CYS A 19 -10.55 -16.57 16.58
C CYS A 19 -10.89 -15.14 16.21
N ALA A 20 -11.73 -14.46 16.99
CA ALA A 20 -12.08 -13.07 16.77
C ALA A 20 -10.85 -12.15 16.86
N GLY A 21 -9.95 -12.40 17.83
CA GLY A 21 -8.69 -11.69 17.98
C GLY A 21 -7.77 -11.87 16.77
N LEU A 22 -7.62 -13.10 16.28
CA LEU A 22 -6.80 -13.39 15.10
C LEU A 22 -7.35 -12.73 13.83
N ILE A 23 -8.67 -12.76 13.66
CA ILE A 23 -9.33 -12.07 12.53
C ILE A 23 -9.10 -10.57 12.63
N TYR A 24 -9.29 -9.97 13.80
CA TYR A 24 -9.05 -8.54 14.04
C TYR A 24 -7.61 -8.14 13.74
N PHE A 25 -6.62 -8.93 14.20
CA PHE A 25 -5.21 -8.72 13.89
C PHE A 25 -4.93 -8.86 12.39
N GLY A 26 -5.51 -9.87 11.74
CA GLY A 26 -5.38 -10.08 10.29
C GLY A 26 -5.88 -8.90 9.48
N TYR A 27 -7.00 -8.30 9.86
CA TYR A 27 -7.53 -7.10 9.20
C TYR A 27 -6.70 -5.84 9.44
N ARG A 28 -5.98 -5.77 10.56
CA ARG A 28 -5.21 -4.58 10.93
C ARG A 28 -3.79 -4.57 10.36
N ILE A 29 -3.27 -5.73 9.98
CA ILE A 29 -1.97 -5.84 9.33
C ILE A 29 -2.18 -5.59 7.85
N GLU A 30 -1.87 -4.37 7.39
CA GLU A 30 -1.80 -4.12 5.95
C GLU A 30 -0.66 -4.97 5.38
N PRO A 31 -0.91 -5.75 4.33
CA PRO A 31 0.12 -6.56 3.73
C PRO A 31 1.23 -5.66 3.18
N HIS A 32 2.41 -5.79 3.73
CA HIS A 32 3.59 -5.09 3.25
C HIS A 32 4.75 -6.08 3.18
N HIS A 33 5.20 -6.32 1.98
CA HIS A 33 6.36 -7.13 1.70
C HIS A 33 7.39 -6.30 0.94
N VAL A 34 8.65 -6.39 1.36
CA VAL A 34 9.74 -5.63 0.75
C VAL A 34 10.89 -6.58 0.44
N SER A 35 11.45 -6.48 -0.75
CA SER A 35 12.66 -7.20 -1.12
C SER A 35 13.87 -6.70 -0.30
N ARG A 36 14.95 -7.48 -0.29
CA ARG A 36 16.16 -7.14 0.49
C ARG A 36 16.78 -5.80 0.07
N ASP A 37 16.73 -5.48 -1.22
CA ASP A 37 17.25 -4.24 -1.79
C ASP A 37 16.27 -3.04 -1.72
N GLY A 38 15.05 -3.27 -1.24
CA GLY A 38 14.00 -2.25 -1.16
C GLY A 38 13.40 -1.84 -2.49
N ARG A 39 13.77 -2.48 -3.60
CA ARG A 39 13.34 -2.10 -4.96
C ARG A 39 12.04 -2.75 -5.42
N ARG A 40 11.60 -3.79 -4.74
CA ARG A 40 10.33 -4.45 -5.02
C ARG A 40 9.54 -4.57 -3.73
N PHE A 41 8.34 -4.07 -3.72
CA PHE A 41 7.49 -4.07 -2.52
C PHE A 41 6.02 -4.16 -2.86
N LEU A 42 5.27 -4.71 -1.92
CA LEU A 42 3.82 -4.74 -1.92
C LEU A 42 3.30 -3.57 -1.07
N CYS A 43 2.37 -2.81 -1.58
CA CYS A 43 1.77 -1.70 -0.86
C CYS A 43 0.31 -1.51 -1.22
N THR A 44 -0.33 -0.57 -0.55
CA THR A 44 -1.70 -0.17 -0.85
C THR A 44 -1.69 1.04 -1.76
N GLY A 45 -2.30 0.88 -2.94
CA GLY A 45 -2.50 1.96 -3.91
C GLY A 45 -3.95 2.43 -3.92
N GLN A 46 -4.13 3.72 -4.13
CA GLN A 46 -5.44 4.35 -4.29
C GLN A 46 -5.37 5.40 -5.41
N TRP A 47 -6.25 5.28 -6.39
CA TRP A 47 -6.32 6.24 -7.49
C TRP A 47 -6.83 7.59 -7.01
N ILE A 48 -6.31 8.65 -7.62
CA ILE A 48 -6.77 10.03 -7.41
C ILE A 48 -7.63 10.42 -8.60
N SER A 49 -8.85 10.88 -8.33
CA SER A 49 -9.73 11.44 -9.34
C SER A 49 -9.15 12.75 -9.93
N PRO A 50 -9.49 13.14 -11.17
CA PRO A 50 -9.10 14.42 -11.74
C PRO A 50 -9.46 15.63 -10.88
N ASP A 51 -10.50 15.51 -10.04
CA ASP A 51 -10.93 16.55 -9.11
C ASP A 51 -10.02 16.67 -7.87
N GLY A 52 -8.99 15.84 -7.76
CA GLY A 52 -8.04 15.82 -6.65
C GLY A 52 -8.49 15.04 -5.42
N ASP A 53 -9.69 14.48 -5.46
CA ASP A 53 -10.19 13.61 -4.39
C ASP A 53 -9.68 12.16 -4.57
N THR A 54 -9.46 11.47 -3.49
CA THR A 54 -9.11 10.05 -3.53
C THR A 54 -10.37 9.24 -3.83
N ASP A 55 -10.62 9.06 -5.11
CA ASP A 55 -11.71 8.21 -5.58
C ASP A 55 -11.19 6.80 -5.83
N GLY A 56 -11.93 5.84 -5.37
CA GLY A 56 -11.68 4.45 -5.66
C GLY A 56 -11.28 3.62 -4.46
N ARG A 57 -11.36 2.32 -4.70
CA ARG A 57 -11.03 1.31 -3.70
C ARG A 57 -9.52 1.22 -3.52
N LYS A 58 -9.09 1.11 -2.30
CA LYS A 58 -7.73 0.70 -1.97
C LYS A 58 -7.45 -0.67 -2.58
N ARG A 59 -6.36 -0.80 -3.29
CA ARG A 59 -5.92 -2.05 -3.90
C ARG A 59 -4.49 -2.37 -3.52
N GLU A 60 -4.20 -3.65 -3.41
CA GLU A 60 -2.82 -4.11 -3.31
C GLU A 60 -2.14 -3.98 -4.65
N VAL A 61 -0.98 -3.37 -4.65
CA VAL A 61 -0.13 -3.20 -5.83
C VAL A 61 1.29 -3.63 -5.55
N TRP A 62 1.89 -4.32 -6.50
CA TRP A 62 3.32 -4.57 -6.51
C TRP A 62 4.02 -3.44 -7.23
N VAL A 63 5.01 -2.88 -6.58
CA VAL A 63 5.85 -1.81 -7.17
C VAL A 63 7.27 -2.33 -7.29
N SER A 64 7.84 -2.18 -8.47
CA SER A 64 9.23 -2.51 -8.76
C SER A 64 9.95 -1.28 -9.29
N VAL A 65 11.11 -0.99 -8.73
CA VAL A 65 11.96 0.12 -9.19
C VAL A 65 12.79 -0.33 -10.38
N LEU A 66 12.59 0.33 -11.50
CA LEU A 66 13.33 0.07 -12.73
C LEU A 66 14.69 0.77 -12.73
N PRO A 67 15.70 0.23 -13.45
CA PRO A 67 17.00 0.89 -13.60
C PRO A 67 16.92 2.28 -14.23
N SER A 68 15.88 2.56 -15.01
CA SER A 68 15.61 3.89 -15.61
C SER A 68 15.18 4.97 -14.62
N GLY A 69 14.96 4.64 -13.35
CA GLY A 69 14.42 5.55 -12.36
C GLY A 69 12.90 5.69 -12.38
N GLN A 70 12.22 4.85 -13.14
CA GLN A 70 10.76 4.74 -13.17
C GLN A 70 10.28 3.58 -12.28
N LEU A 71 9.00 3.57 -12.00
CA LEU A 71 8.34 2.51 -11.23
C LEU A 71 7.46 1.69 -12.16
N GLU A 72 7.59 0.38 -12.06
CA GLU A 72 6.65 -0.56 -12.64
C GLU A 72 5.62 -0.94 -11.58
N VAL A 73 4.36 -0.68 -11.86
CA VAL A 73 3.25 -0.99 -10.96
C VAL A 73 2.42 -2.10 -11.55
N ASP A 74 2.32 -3.20 -10.82
CA ASP A 74 1.49 -4.36 -11.15
C ASP A 74 0.26 -4.38 -10.25
N VAL A 75 -0.90 -4.15 -10.86
CA VAL A 75 -2.20 -4.20 -10.19
C VAL A 75 -2.85 -5.54 -10.45
N LYS A 76 -3.00 -6.31 -9.39
CA LYS A 76 -3.72 -7.58 -9.48
C LYS A 76 -5.22 -7.33 -9.65
N ARG A 77 -5.75 -7.68 -10.82
CA ARG A 77 -7.20 -7.76 -11.08
C ARG A 77 -7.63 -9.22 -11.04
N ARG A 78 -8.95 -9.46 -10.91
CA ARG A 78 -9.52 -10.81 -10.70
C ARG A 78 -9.04 -11.87 -11.69
N LEU A 79 -8.78 -11.52 -12.95
CA LEU A 79 -8.45 -12.47 -14.02
C LEU A 79 -7.14 -12.13 -14.74
N HIS A 80 -6.52 -10.98 -14.50
CA HIS A 80 -5.28 -10.56 -15.16
C HIS A 80 -4.51 -9.56 -14.33
N HIS A 81 -3.25 -9.45 -14.63
CA HIS A 81 -2.35 -8.44 -14.10
C HIS A 81 -2.32 -7.26 -15.05
N ASP A 82 -2.40 -6.07 -14.50
CA ASP A 82 -2.27 -4.82 -15.25
C ASP A 82 -0.96 -4.15 -14.83
N VAL A 83 0.01 -4.21 -15.73
CA VAL A 83 1.37 -3.69 -15.49
C VAL A 83 1.51 -2.36 -16.22
N SER A 84 1.91 -1.33 -15.51
CA SER A 84 2.10 0.00 -16.06
C SER A 84 3.32 0.68 -15.46
N THR A 85 3.87 1.66 -16.18
CA THR A 85 5.05 2.42 -15.77
C THR A 85 4.64 3.77 -15.21
N TRP A 86 5.17 4.11 -14.05
CA TRP A 86 4.83 5.32 -13.29
C TRP A 86 6.08 6.09 -12.90
N SER A 87 5.92 7.39 -12.67
CA SER A 87 6.95 8.26 -12.10
C SER A 87 6.50 8.78 -10.74
N ILE A 88 7.44 9.06 -9.85
CA ILE A 88 7.13 9.72 -8.58
C ILE A 88 6.90 11.21 -8.83
N GLU A 89 5.74 11.71 -8.48
CA GLU A 89 5.42 13.13 -8.53
C GLU A 89 5.86 13.85 -7.25
N GLY A 90 5.66 13.22 -6.10
CA GLY A 90 6.01 13.80 -4.82
C GLY A 90 5.70 12.91 -3.64
N LYS A 91 5.97 13.42 -2.45
CA LYS A 91 5.70 12.80 -1.17
C LYS A 91 4.77 13.68 -0.36
N ALA A 92 3.76 13.10 0.28
CA ALA A 92 2.84 13.85 1.13
C ALA A 92 3.56 14.48 2.32
N THR A 93 3.27 15.75 2.60
CA THR A 93 3.86 16.51 3.71
C THR A 93 3.25 16.17 5.06
N SER A 94 1.98 15.75 5.06
CA SER A 94 1.24 15.37 6.28
C SER A 94 0.67 13.95 6.15
N PRO A 95 1.53 12.92 6.12
CA PRO A 95 1.07 11.55 6.02
C PRO A 95 0.41 11.09 7.33
N PRO A 96 -0.44 10.05 7.29
CA PRO A 96 -0.92 9.38 8.48
C PRO A 96 0.24 8.93 9.40
N PRO A 97 0.04 8.80 10.73
CA PRO A 97 1.08 8.34 11.65
C PRO A 97 1.70 7.02 11.20
N LYS A 98 3.03 6.92 11.30
CA LYS A 98 3.82 5.74 10.93
C LYS A 98 3.71 5.30 9.47
N ARG A 99 3.28 6.17 8.58
CA ARG A 99 3.13 5.92 7.15
C ARG A 99 3.90 6.94 6.34
N ALA A 100 4.40 6.50 5.20
CA ALA A 100 4.86 7.37 4.12
C ALA A 100 3.90 7.24 2.94
N VAL A 101 3.51 8.36 2.37
CA VAL A 101 2.58 8.42 1.24
C VAL A 101 3.26 9.10 0.08
N TYR A 102 3.33 8.41 -1.06
CA TYR A 102 3.88 8.93 -2.30
C TYR A 102 2.79 9.09 -3.34
N VAL A 103 2.91 10.12 -4.15
CA VAL A 103 2.05 10.35 -5.30
C VAL A 103 2.78 9.91 -6.55
N LEU A 104 2.19 8.98 -7.28
CA LEU A 104 2.70 8.50 -8.55
C LEU A 104 1.87 9.08 -9.70
N ARG A 105 2.53 9.30 -10.84
CA ARG A 105 1.92 9.81 -12.05
C ARG A 105 2.27 8.93 -13.23
N THR A 106 1.31 8.70 -14.09
CA THR A 106 1.51 8.09 -15.40
C THR A 106 0.68 8.80 -16.45
N VAL A 107 1.08 8.69 -17.71
CA VAL A 107 0.30 9.14 -18.86
C VAL A 107 -0.23 7.89 -19.55
N ASN A 108 -1.55 7.79 -19.67
CA ASN A 108 -2.17 6.66 -20.34
C ASN A 108 -2.12 6.80 -21.88
N ALA A 109 -2.55 5.76 -22.58
CA ALA A 109 -2.56 5.72 -24.05
C ALA A 109 -3.42 6.84 -24.70
N LEU A 110 -4.36 7.40 -23.96
CA LEU A 110 -5.23 8.50 -24.39
C LEU A 110 -4.59 9.89 -24.18
N GLY A 111 -3.37 9.96 -23.60
CA GLY A 111 -2.70 11.19 -23.26
C GLY A 111 -3.18 11.83 -21.96
N THR A 112 -4.06 11.17 -21.22
CA THR A 112 -4.56 11.63 -19.93
C THR A 112 -3.58 11.26 -18.82
N THR A 113 -3.39 12.16 -17.87
CA THR A 113 -2.55 11.91 -16.70
C THR A 113 -3.35 11.25 -15.60
N ASP A 114 -2.94 10.04 -15.22
CA ASP A 114 -3.48 9.33 -14.08
C ASP A 114 -2.55 9.49 -12.88
N ARG A 115 -3.12 9.61 -11.70
CA ARG A 115 -2.41 9.73 -10.43
C ARG A 115 -2.87 8.67 -9.45
N MET A 116 -1.94 8.22 -8.63
CA MET A 116 -2.20 7.22 -7.60
C MET A 116 -1.38 7.56 -6.36
N THR A 117 -1.98 7.40 -5.18
CA THR A 117 -1.24 7.42 -3.93
C THR A 117 -0.85 6.00 -3.54
N VAL A 118 0.37 5.82 -3.08
CA VAL A 118 0.85 4.59 -2.48
C VAL A 118 1.24 4.84 -1.03
N LYS A 119 0.76 3.97 -0.15
CA LYS A 119 1.03 4.03 1.29
C LYS A 119 1.95 2.89 1.68
N ILE A 120 3.05 3.21 2.32
CA ILE A 120 4.00 2.25 2.86
C ILE A 120 4.34 2.58 4.31
N PRO A 121 4.74 1.61 5.13
CA PRO A 121 5.23 1.89 6.47
C PRO A 121 6.45 2.81 6.43
N ALA A 122 6.48 3.82 7.29
CA ALA A 122 7.58 4.81 7.34
C ALA A 122 8.95 4.19 7.61
N LYS A 123 8.99 3.03 8.27
CA LYS A 123 10.21 2.27 8.57
C LYS A 123 10.62 1.28 7.47
N SER A 124 9.89 1.22 6.36
CA SER A 124 10.20 0.31 5.26
C SER A 124 11.51 0.68 4.55
N ARG A 125 12.24 -0.33 4.10
CA ARG A 125 13.43 -0.14 3.23
C ARG A 125 13.09 0.56 1.91
N ALA A 126 11.87 0.39 1.43
CA ALA A 126 11.39 1.04 0.22
C ALA A 126 11.36 2.57 0.35
N VAL A 127 11.16 3.11 1.56
CA VAL A 127 11.16 4.56 1.79
C VAL A 127 12.47 5.22 1.36
N ALA A 128 13.60 4.64 1.74
CA ALA A 128 14.91 5.18 1.36
C ALA A 128 15.11 5.17 -0.16
N VAL A 129 14.68 4.13 -0.84
CA VAL A 129 14.76 4.01 -2.30
C VAL A 129 13.87 5.04 -2.97
N LEU A 130 12.63 5.17 -2.53
CA LEU A 130 11.67 6.12 -3.09
C LEU A 130 12.07 7.58 -2.82
N ASP A 131 12.61 7.88 -1.64
CA ASP A 131 13.10 9.23 -1.31
C ASP A 131 14.27 9.64 -2.21
N SER A 132 15.14 8.71 -2.60
CA SER A 132 16.23 8.97 -3.54
C SER A 132 15.73 9.29 -4.96
N MET A 133 14.52 8.89 -5.31
CA MET A 133 13.90 9.09 -6.63
C MET A 133 12.99 10.34 -6.67
N LEU A 134 12.79 11.03 -5.55
CA LEU A 134 11.98 12.24 -5.52
C LEU A 134 12.58 13.30 -6.45
N PRO A 135 11.73 14.02 -7.24
CA PRO A 135 12.21 15.12 -8.06
C PRO A 135 12.84 16.20 -7.17
N SER A 136 13.99 16.69 -7.58
CA SER A 136 14.62 17.81 -6.89
C SER A 136 13.68 19.01 -6.87
N PRO A 137 13.56 19.73 -5.74
CA PRO A 137 12.80 20.96 -5.72
C PRO A 137 13.38 21.90 -6.77
N LYS A 138 12.60 22.23 -7.78
CA LYS A 138 12.96 23.33 -8.70
C LYS A 138 12.89 24.61 -7.88
N PHE A 139 14.05 25.08 -7.43
CA PHE A 139 14.15 26.46 -6.99
C PHE A 139 13.85 27.31 -8.22
N SER A 140 12.65 27.84 -8.32
CA SER A 140 12.35 28.94 -9.22
C SER A 140 13.06 30.17 -8.66
N GLU A 141 14.16 30.55 -9.27
CA GLU A 141 14.72 31.90 -9.15
C GLU A 141 13.72 32.92 -9.73
#